data_a1434367157d7351ede47f7ddde41e82
#
_entry.id   a1434367157d7351ede47f7ddde41e82
#
_cell.length_a   1.000
_cell.length_b   1.000
_cell.length_c   1.000
_cell.angle_alpha   90.00
_cell.angle_beta   90.00
_cell.angle_gamma   90.00
#
_symmetry.space_group_name_H-M   'P 1'
#
loop_
_entity.id
_entity.type
_entity.pdbx_description
1 polymer ?
#
loop_
_entity_poly.entity_id
_entity_poly.type
_entity_poly.pdbx_seq_one_letter_code
_entity_poly.pdbx_strand_id
1 'polypeptide(L)'
;MYRLKNNYLESVKWLDLLNQNKIVPGLDRIRKLMKALKNPQDDIKVIVVGGTNAKGSTCFNLNYNLSEAGFKVGCFTSPHLHSVRERIRIGKDLIPIEEFSKILTEIKDICIQKRIEITYFEALTAAAYYYFSKINVDYAIMEIGLGGEWDAVNIASPIIAILTTLGIDHVNYLGDNKKDIAITKAKIVRKKCDVITGWPKEYHQYIPECKSINYGGNLNQWLNTAMKLLKLKSNITLKRIPGRMETYENFTLDTAHNPQAIKYLFSKSVNYEFIVLGIMKDKDIEEMVDGLPEGVEILACNLNTERSSSSKELKQICDKKGRKCKAFDSVKNAIIYCGKKDTLIVGSFYTVSEAREHLRMDGYSEL
;
A
#
# COMPACT_ATOMS: atom_id res chain seq x y z
N MET A 1 1.09 17.37 26.44
CA MET A 1 1.46 16.00 26.05
C MET A 1 0.35 14.97 26.34
N TYR A 2 -0.11 14.77 27.58
CA TYR A 2 -1.17 13.78 27.93
C TYR A 2 -2.49 13.96 27.18
N ARG A 3 -3.00 15.21 27.04
CA ARG A 3 -4.23 15.54 26.30
C ARG A 3 -4.13 15.23 24.79
N LEU A 4 -2.98 15.48 24.17
CA LEU A 4 -2.74 15.18 22.74
C LEU A 4 -2.74 13.68 22.51
N LYS A 5 -2.11 12.90 23.40
CA LYS A 5 -2.11 11.44 23.34
C LYS A 5 -3.52 10.87 23.44
N ASN A 6 -4.35 11.40 24.34
CA ASN A 6 -5.74 10.96 24.49
C ASN A 6 -6.58 11.27 23.23
N ASN A 7 -6.48 12.46 22.67
CA ASN A 7 -7.21 12.84 21.45
C ASN A 7 -6.82 11.94 20.27
N TYR A 8 -5.54 11.60 20.13
CA TYR A 8 -5.07 10.69 19.11
C TYR A 8 -5.64 9.29 19.29
N LEU A 9 -5.58 8.73 20.50
CA LEU A 9 -6.14 7.41 20.78
C LEU A 9 -7.65 7.34 20.53
N GLU A 10 -8.38 8.40 20.85
CA GLU A 10 -9.82 8.51 20.55
C GLU A 10 -10.09 8.53 19.05
N SER A 11 -9.26 9.25 18.27
CA SER A 11 -9.37 9.30 16.82
C SER A 11 -9.08 7.94 16.18
N VAL A 12 -8.05 7.23 16.65
CA VAL A 12 -7.73 5.88 16.18
C VAL A 12 -8.85 4.90 16.55
N LYS A 13 -9.35 4.93 17.78
CA LYS A 13 -10.50 4.10 18.18
C LYS A 13 -11.73 4.34 17.30
N TRP A 14 -12.02 5.59 16.95
CA TRP A 14 -13.12 5.88 16.04
C TRP A 14 -12.89 5.28 14.65
N LEU A 15 -11.66 5.38 14.10
CA LEU A 15 -11.32 4.72 12.83
C LEU A 15 -11.52 3.21 12.92
N ASP A 16 -11.08 2.58 13.99
CA ASP A 16 -11.21 1.12 14.19
C ASP A 16 -12.68 0.67 14.21
N LEU A 17 -13.58 1.51 14.77
CA LEU A 17 -15.02 1.26 14.73
C LEU A 17 -15.60 1.27 13.30
N LEU A 18 -14.97 1.97 12.35
CA LEU A 18 -15.37 1.94 10.94
C LEU A 18 -15.00 0.62 10.25
N ASN A 19 -14.32 -0.28 10.94
CA ASN A 19 -13.83 -1.57 10.48
C ASN A 19 -12.93 -1.46 9.24
N GLN A 20 -11.62 -1.53 9.47
CA GLN A 20 -10.59 -1.46 8.43
C GLN A 20 -10.80 -2.46 7.27
N ASN A 21 -11.51 -3.54 7.53
CA ASN A 21 -11.75 -4.64 6.60
C ASN A 21 -13.06 -4.52 5.81
N LYS A 22 -13.90 -3.54 6.16
CA LYS A 22 -15.19 -3.32 5.50
C LYS A 22 -14.96 -2.64 4.15
N ILE A 23 -15.11 -3.39 3.07
CA ILE A 23 -15.08 -2.89 1.70
C ILE A 23 -16.50 -2.73 1.21
N VAL A 24 -16.88 -1.52 0.86
CA VAL A 24 -18.22 -1.20 0.32
C VAL A 24 -18.02 -0.43 -0.99
N PRO A 25 -18.23 -1.06 -2.15
CA PRO A 25 -18.08 -0.39 -3.44
C PRO A 25 -18.98 0.85 -3.59
N GLY A 26 -18.53 1.83 -4.37
CA GLY A 26 -19.27 3.04 -4.68
C GLY A 26 -18.63 4.30 -4.11
N LEU A 27 -18.82 5.42 -4.82
CA LEU A 27 -18.20 6.71 -4.50
C LEU A 27 -19.16 7.73 -3.87
N ASP A 28 -20.44 7.39 -3.70
CA ASP A 28 -21.45 8.36 -3.25
C ASP A 28 -21.22 8.83 -1.80
N ARG A 29 -20.80 7.92 -0.92
CA ARG A 29 -20.50 8.24 0.49
C ARG A 29 -19.35 9.23 0.59
N ILE A 30 -18.22 8.90 -0.05
CA ILE A 30 -17.04 9.78 -0.03
C ILE A 30 -17.33 11.11 -0.73
N ARG A 31 -18.09 11.14 -1.84
CA ARG A 31 -18.48 12.39 -2.51
C ARG A 31 -19.35 13.28 -1.63
N LYS A 32 -20.29 12.71 -0.87
CA LYS A 32 -21.09 13.47 0.11
C LYS A 32 -20.22 14.09 1.20
N LEU A 33 -19.26 13.33 1.72
CA LEU A 33 -18.31 13.83 2.71
C LEU A 33 -17.43 14.94 2.13
N MET A 34 -16.85 14.72 0.95
CA MET A 34 -15.96 15.71 0.32
C MET A 34 -16.72 17.01 -0.03
N LYS A 35 -17.97 16.92 -0.47
CA LYS A 35 -18.83 18.09 -0.66
C LYS A 35 -19.04 18.87 0.65
N ALA A 36 -19.22 18.17 1.77
CA ALA A 36 -19.33 18.80 3.08
C ALA A 36 -18.02 19.47 3.52
N LEU A 37 -16.88 18.96 3.09
CA LEU A 37 -15.54 19.51 3.26
C LEU A 37 -15.16 20.54 2.18
N LYS A 38 -16.09 20.97 1.31
CA LYS A 38 -15.90 21.94 0.20
C LYS A 38 -15.02 21.42 -0.94
N ASN A 39 -14.98 20.12 -1.19
CA ASN A 39 -14.25 19.44 -2.26
C ASN A 39 -12.74 19.75 -2.31
N PRO A 40 -12.00 19.55 -1.22
CA PRO A 40 -10.59 19.89 -1.14
C PRO A 40 -9.71 19.19 -2.19
N GLN A 41 -10.15 18.08 -2.78
CA GLN A 41 -9.45 17.38 -3.85
C GLN A 41 -9.39 18.17 -5.17
N ASP A 42 -10.27 19.15 -5.37
CA ASP A 42 -10.34 19.95 -6.60
C ASP A 42 -9.29 21.07 -6.62
N ASP A 43 -8.73 21.43 -5.46
CA ASP A 43 -7.74 22.51 -5.29
C ASP A 43 -6.29 22.01 -5.48
N ILE A 44 -6.09 20.71 -5.71
CA ILE A 44 -4.76 20.08 -5.68
C ILE A 44 -4.42 19.46 -7.01
N LYS A 45 -3.14 19.55 -7.43
CA LYS A 45 -2.62 18.77 -8.55
C LYS A 45 -2.37 17.33 -8.11
N VAL A 46 -3.28 16.42 -8.50
CA VAL A 46 -3.25 15.03 -8.06
C VAL A 46 -2.52 14.14 -9.05
N ILE A 47 -1.65 13.27 -8.55
CA ILE A 47 -1.04 12.15 -9.25
C ILE A 47 -1.60 10.87 -8.63
N VAL A 48 -2.36 10.10 -9.40
CA VAL A 48 -2.96 8.84 -8.90
C VAL A 48 -2.10 7.67 -9.32
N VAL A 49 -1.83 6.76 -8.39
CA VAL A 49 -1.02 5.55 -8.63
C VAL A 49 -1.88 4.31 -8.38
N GLY A 50 -2.19 3.58 -9.45
CA GLY A 50 -2.90 2.31 -9.44
C GLY A 50 -2.04 1.16 -9.99
N GLY A 51 -2.56 -0.06 -9.89
CA GLY A 51 -1.88 -1.27 -10.36
C GLY A 51 -1.98 -2.41 -9.35
N THR A 52 -1.37 -3.56 -9.62
CA THR A 52 -1.35 -4.69 -8.71
C THR A 52 -0.21 -4.55 -7.70
N ASN A 53 1.03 -4.50 -8.17
CA ASN A 53 2.22 -4.37 -7.33
C ASN A 53 2.96 -3.06 -7.58
N ALA A 54 3.91 -2.70 -6.71
CA ALA A 54 4.77 -1.52 -6.77
C ALA A 54 4.08 -0.15 -6.60
N LYS A 55 2.79 -0.08 -6.29
CA LYS A 55 2.06 1.18 -6.06
C LYS A 55 2.73 2.02 -4.97
N GLY A 56 2.82 1.51 -3.75
CA GLY A 56 3.43 2.20 -2.60
C GLY A 56 4.88 2.59 -2.86
N SER A 57 5.66 1.71 -3.55
CA SER A 57 7.04 2.03 -3.94
C SER A 57 7.11 3.17 -4.93
N THR A 58 6.16 3.25 -5.86
CA THR A 58 6.06 4.36 -6.82
C THR A 58 5.70 5.66 -6.09
N CYS A 59 4.67 5.63 -5.23
CA CYS A 59 4.26 6.79 -4.45
C CYS A 59 5.39 7.33 -3.58
N PHE A 60 6.06 6.46 -2.81
CA PHE A 60 7.13 6.84 -1.90
C PHE A 60 8.32 7.48 -2.64
N ASN A 61 8.80 6.84 -3.72
CA ASN A 61 9.93 7.35 -4.47
C ASN A 61 9.58 8.60 -5.28
N LEU A 62 8.36 8.72 -5.82
CA LEU A 62 7.95 9.94 -6.50
C LEU A 62 7.84 11.11 -5.52
N ASN A 63 7.25 10.87 -4.33
CA ASN A 63 7.20 11.85 -3.25
C ASN A 63 8.61 12.32 -2.87
N TYR A 64 9.54 11.39 -2.67
CA TYR A 64 10.93 11.73 -2.35
C TYR A 64 11.55 12.62 -3.42
N ASN A 65 11.50 12.22 -4.69
CA ASN A 65 12.16 12.94 -5.78
C ASN A 65 11.53 14.31 -6.06
N LEU A 66 10.21 14.46 -5.93
CA LEU A 66 9.55 15.76 -6.04
C LEU A 66 9.89 16.67 -4.85
N SER A 67 9.99 16.12 -3.64
CA SER A 67 10.41 16.89 -2.45
C SER A 67 11.85 17.37 -2.56
N GLU A 68 12.78 16.54 -3.07
CA GLU A 68 14.17 16.94 -3.34
C GLU A 68 14.24 18.01 -4.46
N ALA A 69 13.28 18.04 -5.37
CA ALA A 69 13.14 19.10 -6.36
C ALA A 69 12.56 20.42 -5.81
N GLY A 70 12.28 20.47 -4.50
CA GLY A 70 11.82 21.68 -3.79
C GLY A 70 10.31 21.84 -3.71
N PHE A 71 9.51 20.83 -4.10
CA PHE A 71 8.06 20.90 -4.01
C PHE A 71 7.55 20.43 -2.65
N LYS A 72 6.46 21.02 -2.20
CA LYS A 72 5.68 20.56 -1.05
C LYS A 72 4.74 19.44 -1.52
N VAL A 73 5.05 18.20 -1.17
CA VAL A 73 4.36 17.03 -1.71
C VAL A 73 3.59 16.32 -0.61
N GLY A 74 2.28 16.16 -0.80
CA GLY A 74 1.46 15.24 -0.02
C GLY A 74 1.54 13.83 -0.61
N CYS A 75 1.63 12.82 0.23
CA CYS A 75 1.66 11.41 -0.20
C CYS A 75 0.70 10.59 0.67
N PHE A 76 -0.25 9.92 0.00
CA PHE A 76 -1.17 8.98 0.60
C PHE A 76 -0.87 7.57 0.12
N THR A 77 -0.61 6.64 1.06
CA THR A 77 -0.26 5.25 0.77
C THR A 77 -1.05 4.26 1.63
N SER A 78 -1.13 3.00 1.21
CA SER A 78 -1.79 1.93 1.96
C SER A 78 -1.23 0.54 1.62
N PRO A 79 -1.24 -0.39 2.60
CA PRO A 79 -1.49 -0.18 4.02
C PRO A 79 -0.29 0.46 4.74
N HIS A 80 -0.36 0.61 6.07
CA HIS A 80 0.77 0.98 6.93
C HIS A 80 1.44 -0.25 7.56
N LEU A 81 2.63 -0.08 8.13
CA LEU A 81 3.32 -1.12 8.89
C LEU A 81 2.97 -1.04 10.38
N HIS A 82 3.17 0.11 11.01
CA HIS A 82 2.98 0.29 12.46
C HIS A 82 1.95 1.36 12.79
N SER A 83 2.03 2.52 12.17
CA SER A 83 1.18 3.66 12.47
C SER A 83 0.25 4.00 11.31
N VAL A 84 -1.03 4.22 11.61
CA VAL A 84 -1.99 4.70 10.63
C VAL A 84 -1.57 6.04 9.99
N ARG A 85 -0.77 6.85 10.70
CA ARG A 85 -0.21 8.12 10.21
C ARG A 85 0.78 7.93 9.06
N GLU A 86 1.40 6.75 8.93
CA GLU A 86 2.27 6.44 7.78
C GLU A 86 1.56 6.59 6.44
N ARG A 87 0.23 6.48 6.44
CA ARG A 87 -0.58 6.63 5.24
C ARG A 87 -0.65 8.06 4.72
N ILE A 88 -0.36 9.07 5.56
CA ILE A 88 -0.44 10.50 5.19
C ILE A 88 0.89 11.18 5.52
N ARG A 89 1.61 11.60 4.48
CA ARG A 89 2.94 12.21 4.61
C ARG A 89 3.03 13.53 3.87
N ILE A 90 3.94 14.39 4.36
CA ILE A 90 4.42 15.57 3.62
C ILE A 90 5.92 15.41 3.44
N GLY A 91 6.35 15.19 2.21
CA GLY A 91 7.73 14.77 1.96
C GLY A 91 8.07 13.51 2.75
N LYS A 92 9.10 13.56 3.61
CA LYS A 92 9.51 12.45 4.46
C LYS A 92 8.74 12.33 5.77
N ASP A 93 8.05 13.40 6.19
CA ASP A 93 7.46 13.51 7.52
C ASP A 93 6.02 12.98 7.53
N LEU A 94 5.66 12.26 8.60
CA LEU A 94 4.28 11.84 8.84
C LEU A 94 3.42 13.06 9.20
N ILE A 95 2.13 12.99 8.90
CA ILE A 95 1.19 13.98 9.42
C ILE A 95 1.35 14.10 10.95
N PRO A 96 1.47 15.33 11.51
CA PRO A 96 1.58 15.51 12.96
C PRO A 96 0.39 14.90 13.72
N ILE A 97 0.63 14.31 14.89
CA ILE A 97 -0.40 13.68 15.73
C ILE A 97 -1.57 14.62 15.97
N GLU A 98 -1.28 15.88 16.26
CA GLU A 98 -2.28 16.90 16.54
C GLU A 98 -3.16 17.19 15.32
N GLU A 99 -2.56 17.39 14.14
CA GLU A 99 -3.31 17.64 12.90
C GLU A 99 -4.13 16.42 12.49
N PHE A 100 -3.58 15.19 12.61
CA PHE A 100 -4.29 13.96 12.33
C PHE A 100 -5.54 13.83 13.21
N SER A 101 -5.38 14.02 14.52
CA SER A 101 -6.48 13.95 15.49
C SER A 101 -7.56 14.99 15.22
N LYS A 102 -7.14 16.23 14.96
CA LYS A 102 -8.05 17.35 14.66
C LYS A 102 -8.88 17.09 13.41
N ILE A 103 -8.23 16.65 12.32
CA ILE A 103 -8.89 16.38 11.05
C ILE A 103 -9.88 15.22 11.18
N LEU A 104 -9.49 14.13 11.86
CA LEU A 104 -10.40 13.01 12.06
C LEU A 104 -11.59 13.35 12.95
N THR A 105 -11.40 14.18 13.97
CA THR A 105 -12.50 14.69 14.79
C THR A 105 -13.47 15.52 13.95
N GLU A 106 -12.97 16.44 13.12
CA GLU A 106 -13.78 17.26 12.23
C GLU A 106 -14.57 16.40 11.21
N ILE A 107 -13.94 15.39 10.61
CA ILE A 107 -14.59 14.45 9.70
C ILE A 107 -15.68 13.67 10.44
N LYS A 108 -15.40 13.16 11.64
CA LYS A 108 -16.37 12.44 12.48
C LYS A 108 -17.60 13.31 12.77
N ASP A 109 -17.40 14.56 13.18
CA ASP A 109 -18.47 15.49 13.52
C ASP A 109 -19.34 15.80 12.30
N ILE A 110 -18.73 16.02 11.13
CA ILE A 110 -19.44 16.19 9.86
C ILE A 110 -20.27 14.94 9.52
N CYS A 111 -19.69 13.75 9.66
CA CYS A 111 -20.37 12.49 9.40
C CYS A 111 -21.61 12.32 10.29
N ILE A 112 -21.49 12.63 11.58
CA ILE A 112 -22.62 12.58 12.53
C ILE A 112 -23.67 13.62 12.15
N GLN A 113 -23.28 14.89 11.97
CA GLN A 113 -24.20 16.00 11.67
C GLN A 113 -24.96 15.79 10.35
N LYS A 114 -24.29 15.29 9.33
CA LYS A 114 -24.84 15.08 7.98
C LYS A 114 -25.41 13.67 7.77
N ARG A 115 -25.32 12.78 8.76
CA ARG A 115 -25.72 11.37 8.68
C ARG A 115 -25.06 10.66 7.48
N ILE A 116 -23.74 10.84 7.34
CA ILE A 116 -22.94 10.21 6.29
C ILE A 116 -22.24 8.98 6.89
N GLU A 117 -22.59 7.80 6.43
CA GLU A 117 -21.85 6.58 6.78
C GLU A 117 -20.67 6.43 5.83
N ILE A 118 -19.47 6.29 6.38
CA ILE A 118 -18.24 6.10 5.61
C ILE A 118 -17.47 4.86 6.08
N THR A 119 -16.59 4.37 5.24
CA THR A 119 -15.66 3.29 5.58
C THR A 119 -14.36 3.86 6.16
N TYR A 120 -13.57 3.01 6.79
CA TYR A 120 -12.22 3.32 7.28
C TYR A 120 -11.34 3.97 6.20
N PHE A 121 -11.34 3.39 5.00
CA PHE A 121 -10.53 3.88 3.89
C PHE A 121 -11.04 5.22 3.35
N GLU A 122 -12.36 5.41 3.29
CA GLU A 122 -12.96 6.70 2.91
C GLU A 122 -12.62 7.81 3.92
N ALA A 123 -12.62 7.51 5.22
CA ALA A 123 -12.23 8.46 6.25
C ALA A 123 -10.77 8.93 6.08
N LEU A 124 -9.85 8.00 5.88
CA LEU A 124 -8.43 8.31 5.67
C LEU A 124 -8.15 9.02 4.34
N THR A 125 -8.86 8.65 3.28
CA THR A 125 -8.76 9.33 1.98
C THR A 125 -9.23 10.77 2.08
N ALA A 126 -10.37 11.00 2.75
CA ALA A 126 -10.88 12.35 3.00
C ALA A 126 -9.91 13.17 3.86
N ALA A 127 -9.35 12.55 4.91
CA ALA A 127 -8.36 13.20 5.77
C ALA A 127 -7.11 13.62 4.99
N ALA A 128 -6.62 12.76 4.09
CA ALA A 128 -5.46 13.06 3.25
C ALA A 128 -5.74 14.25 2.32
N TYR A 129 -6.81 14.23 1.52
CA TYR A 129 -7.16 15.33 0.64
C TYR A 129 -7.39 16.64 1.41
N TYR A 130 -8.12 16.57 2.53
CA TYR A 130 -8.40 17.74 3.35
C TYR A 130 -7.13 18.35 3.96
N TYR A 131 -6.23 17.52 4.47
CA TYR A 131 -4.94 17.95 4.99
C TYR A 131 -4.08 18.60 3.90
N PHE A 132 -3.95 17.94 2.75
CA PHE A 132 -3.12 18.42 1.64
C PHE A 132 -3.62 19.75 1.08
N SER A 133 -4.92 19.93 0.91
CA SER A 133 -5.53 21.22 0.52
C SER A 133 -5.26 22.29 1.58
N LYS A 134 -5.54 22.00 2.86
CA LYS A 134 -5.35 22.94 3.98
C LYS A 134 -3.94 23.51 4.06
N ILE A 135 -2.91 22.71 3.76
CA ILE A 135 -1.51 23.16 3.81
C ILE A 135 -0.96 23.58 2.46
N ASN A 136 -1.79 23.62 1.42
CA ASN A 136 -1.44 24.04 0.05
C ASN A 136 -0.22 23.26 -0.49
N VAL A 137 -0.36 21.92 -0.67
CA VAL A 137 0.68 21.14 -1.33
C VAL A 137 0.73 21.47 -2.83
N ASP A 138 1.93 21.43 -3.42
CA ASP A 138 2.11 21.60 -4.87
C ASP A 138 1.57 20.40 -5.64
N TYR A 139 1.77 19.19 -5.09
CA TYR A 139 1.31 17.92 -5.64
C TYR A 139 0.81 16.99 -4.53
N ALA A 140 -0.26 16.24 -4.81
CA ALA A 140 -0.70 15.11 -4.00
C ALA A 140 -0.51 13.80 -4.77
N ILE A 141 0.27 12.89 -4.24
CA ILE A 141 0.45 11.53 -4.77
C ILE A 141 -0.46 10.61 -4.00
N MET A 142 -1.42 9.99 -4.70
CA MET A 142 -2.50 9.23 -4.09
C MET A 142 -2.48 7.78 -4.56
N GLU A 143 -2.20 6.85 -3.66
CA GLU A 143 -2.23 5.41 -3.93
C GLU A 143 -3.66 4.87 -3.91
N ILE A 144 -4.05 4.16 -4.96
CA ILE A 144 -5.28 3.36 -5.00
C ILE A 144 -5.16 2.18 -4.03
N GLY A 145 -6.10 2.06 -3.11
CA GLY A 145 -6.14 0.94 -2.17
C GLY A 145 -6.56 -0.36 -2.85
N LEU A 146 -7.68 -0.34 -3.60
CA LEU A 146 -8.24 -1.52 -4.25
C LEU A 146 -8.87 -1.19 -5.60
N GLY A 147 -8.52 -1.97 -6.64
CA GLY A 147 -9.12 -1.84 -7.97
C GLY A 147 -8.78 -0.52 -8.64
N GLY A 148 -9.72 0.39 -8.68
CA GLY A 148 -9.62 1.73 -9.27
C GLY A 148 -10.97 2.42 -9.36
N GLU A 149 -11.95 1.82 -10.04
CA GLU A 149 -13.24 2.45 -10.34
C GLU A 149 -13.98 2.95 -9.09
N TRP A 150 -14.07 2.11 -8.07
CA TRP A 150 -14.85 2.36 -6.83
C TRP A 150 -13.96 2.71 -5.64
N ASP A 151 -12.68 2.95 -5.87
CA ASP A 151 -11.74 3.34 -4.82
C ASP A 151 -11.96 4.80 -4.41
N ALA A 152 -11.93 5.09 -3.11
CA ALA A 152 -12.19 6.42 -2.57
C ALA A 152 -11.23 7.48 -3.14
N VAL A 153 -10.00 7.13 -3.48
CA VAL A 153 -9.03 8.02 -4.11
C VAL A 153 -9.50 8.51 -5.48
N ASN A 154 -10.32 7.71 -6.19
CA ASN A 154 -10.76 7.99 -7.57
C ASN A 154 -11.83 9.10 -7.68
N ILE A 155 -12.06 9.87 -6.64
CA ILE A 155 -12.93 11.06 -6.69
C ILE A 155 -12.25 12.27 -7.32
N ALA A 156 -10.92 12.30 -7.34
CA ALA A 156 -10.14 13.39 -7.91
C ALA A 156 -9.95 13.24 -9.43
N SER A 157 -9.60 14.36 -10.08
CA SER A 157 -9.20 14.40 -11.49
C SER A 157 -7.67 14.50 -11.57
N PRO A 158 -6.93 13.40 -11.80
CA PRO A 158 -5.49 13.43 -11.81
C PRO A 158 -4.93 14.18 -13.03
N ILE A 159 -3.77 14.85 -12.84
CA ILE A 159 -2.94 15.36 -13.95
C ILE A 159 -2.11 14.25 -14.57
N ILE A 160 -1.68 13.26 -13.76
CA ILE A 160 -0.97 12.04 -14.17
C ILE A 160 -1.62 10.84 -13.48
N ALA A 161 -1.91 9.79 -14.25
CA ALA A 161 -2.30 8.47 -13.74
C ALA A 161 -1.17 7.48 -14.02
N ILE A 162 -0.68 6.79 -12.98
CA ILE A 162 0.36 5.76 -13.10
C ILE A 162 -0.28 4.39 -12.88
N LEU A 163 -0.32 3.58 -13.94
CA LEU A 163 -0.76 2.19 -13.93
C LEU A 163 0.47 1.29 -13.85
N THR A 164 0.88 0.88 -12.65
CA THR A 164 2.15 0.19 -12.39
C THR A 164 2.19 -1.18 -13.05
N THR A 165 1.90 -2.26 -12.34
CA THR A 165 1.85 -3.62 -12.90
C THR A 165 0.43 -4.11 -13.02
N LEU A 166 0.19 -5.06 -13.94
CA LEU A 166 -1.06 -5.78 -14.07
C LEU A 166 -0.86 -7.24 -13.68
N GLY A 167 -1.58 -7.70 -12.68
CA GLY A 167 -1.57 -9.07 -12.20
C GLY A 167 -2.88 -9.42 -11.52
N ILE A 168 -3.07 -10.69 -11.23
CA ILE A 168 -4.24 -11.20 -10.50
C ILE A 168 -4.00 -10.94 -9.01
N ASP A 169 -4.92 -10.24 -8.38
CA ASP A 169 -4.99 -10.01 -6.93
C ASP A 169 -6.41 -9.59 -6.57
N HIS A 170 -6.81 -9.80 -5.31
CA HIS A 170 -8.15 -9.45 -4.83
C HIS A 170 -9.30 -10.07 -5.65
N VAL A 171 -9.17 -11.35 -6.00
CA VAL A 171 -10.09 -12.09 -6.89
C VAL A 171 -11.54 -11.95 -6.47
N ASN A 172 -11.83 -11.97 -5.16
CA ASN A 172 -13.17 -11.81 -4.60
C ASN A 172 -13.86 -10.47 -4.95
N TYR A 173 -13.09 -9.46 -5.38
CA TYR A 173 -13.61 -8.12 -5.69
C TYR A 173 -13.41 -7.70 -7.13
N LEU A 174 -12.34 -8.15 -7.78
CA LEU A 174 -11.92 -7.70 -9.10
C LEU A 174 -12.11 -8.75 -10.19
N GLY A 175 -12.50 -9.98 -9.82
CA GLY A 175 -12.53 -11.11 -10.74
C GLY A 175 -11.17 -11.81 -10.86
N ASP A 176 -11.17 -12.92 -11.57
CA ASP A 176 -10.06 -13.86 -11.72
C ASP A 176 -9.29 -13.71 -13.04
N ASN A 177 -9.74 -12.80 -13.91
CA ASN A 177 -9.07 -12.57 -15.20
C ASN A 177 -8.45 -11.18 -15.31
N LYS A 178 -7.32 -11.11 -15.99
CA LYS A 178 -6.55 -9.86 -16.16
C LYS A 178 -7.30 -8.79 -16.93
N LYS A 179 -8.25 -9.13 -17.81
CA LYS A 179 -9.02 -8.17 -18.60
C LYS A 179 -9.92 -7.33 -17.69
N ASP A 180 -10.71 -7.97 -16.82
CA ASP A 180 -11.65 -7.27 -15.92
C ASP A 180 -10.87 -6.44 -14.90
N ILE A 181 -9.76 -6.99 -14.39
CA ILE A 181 -8.84 -6.25 -13.52
C ILE A 181 -8.27 -5.01 -14.23
N ALA A 182 -7.88 -5.13 -15.51
CA ALA A 182 -7.37 -4.00 -16.29
C ALA A 182 -8.46 -2.93 -16.48
N ILE A 183 -9.67 -3.32 -16.88
CA ILE A 183 -10.80 -2.41 -17.07
C ILE A 183 -11.08 -1.62 -15.79
N THR A 184 -11.18 -2.30 -14.63
CA THR A 184 -11.47 -1.66 -13.35
C THR A 184 -10.33 -0.72 -12.92
N LYS A 185 -9.07 -1.15 -13.08
CA LYS A 185 -7.91 -0.32 -12.72
C LYS A 185 -7.75 0.90 -13.63
N ALA A 186 -8.05 0.77 -14.92
CA ALA A 186 -7.94 1.86 -15.88
C ALA A 186 -8.94 3.00 -15.62
N LYS A 187 -10.00 2.78 -14.85
CA LYS A 187 -10.99 3.80 -14.49
C LYS A 187 -10.46 4.96 -13.63
N ILE A 188 -9.21 4.92 -13.20
CA ILE A 188 -8.53 6.08 -12.60
C ILE A 188 -8.10 7.12 -13.63
N VAL A 189 -8.07 6.76 -14.91
CA VAL A 189 -7.66 7.63 -16.01
C VAL A 189 -8.78 8.63 -16.35
N ARG A 190 -8.40 9.87 -16.67
CA ARG A 190 -9.30 10.94 -17.12
C ARG A 190 -8.83 11.50 -18.47
N LYS A 191 -9.75 12.07 -19.24
CA LYS A 191 -9.50 12.59 -20.60
C LYS A 191 -8.32 13.57 -20.70
N LYS A 192 -8.10 14.38 -19.66
CA LYS A 192 -7.04 15.40 -19.62
C LYS A 192 -5.76 14.98 -18.93
N CYS A 193 -5.66 13.75 -18.41
CA CYS A 193 -4.46 13.29 -17.72
C CYS A 193 -3.46 12.63 -18.67
N ASP A 194 -2.18 12.74 -18.33
CA ASP A 194 -1.13 11.92 -18.93
C ASP A 194 -1.10 10.56 -18.22
N VAL A 195 -0.94 9.47 -18.97
CA VAL A 195 -0.86 8.10 -18.43
C VAL A 195 0.55 7.58 -18.53
N ILE A 196 1.03 6.99 -17.45
CA ILE A 196 2.25 6.19 -17.40
C ILE A 196 1.83 4.75 -17.11
N THR A 197 2.26 3.79 -17.90
CA THR A 197 1.84 2.40 -17.71
C THR A 197 2.99 1.40 -17.83
N GLY A 198 2.98 0.40 -16.95
CA GLY A 198 3.83 -0.79 -17.03
C GLY A 198 3.10 -2.00 -17.63
N TRP A 199 1.90 -1.79 -18.15
CA TRP A 199 1.08 -2.88 -18.67
C TRP A 199 1.57 -3.35 -20.04
N PRO A 200 1.44 -4.65 -20.37
CA PRO A 200 1.63 -5.16 -21.73
C PRO A 200 0.73 -4.44 -22.73
N LYS A 201 1.22 -4.26 -23.96
CA LYS A 201 0.56 -3.43 -24.99
C LYS A 201 -0.87 -3.88 -25.32
N GLU A 202 -1.14 -5.18 -25.24
CA GLU A 202 -2.48 -5.74 -25.46
C GLU A 202 -3.54 -5.25 -24.47
N TYR A 203 -3.14 -4.75 -23.29
CA TYR A 203 -4.06 -4.19 -22.30
C TYR A 203 -4.26 -2.68 -22.45
N HIS A 204 -3.50 -1.99 -23.31
CA HIS A 204 -3.64 -0.54 -23.50
C HIS A 204 -5.00 -0.17 -24.09
N GLN A 205 -5.66 -1.08 -24.83
CA GLN A 205 -7.01 -0.89 -25.36
C GLN A 205 -8.09 -0.66 -24.28
N TYR A 206 -7.82 -1.05 -23.02
CA TYR A 206 -8.73 -0.85 -21.89
C TYR A 206 -8.48 0.48 -21.16
N ILE A 207 -7.42 1.21 -21.51
CA ILE A 207 -7.16 2.55 -20.96
C ILE A 207 -8.11 3.54 -21.65
N PRO A 208 -8.94 4.29 -20.88
CA PRO A 208 -9.84 5.29 -21.46
C PRO A 208 -9.10 6.38 -22.24
N GLU A 209 -9.86 7.16 -23.02
CA GLU A 209 -9.31 8.35 -23.68
C GLU A 209 -8.58 9.24 -22.69
N CYS A 210 -7.34 9.61 -23.03
CA CYS A 210 -6.45 10.42 -22.20
C CYS A 210 -5.56 11.30 -23.08
N LYS A 211 -4.80 12.19 -22.46
CA LYS A 211 -3.93 13.13 -23.17
C LYS A 211 -2.72 12.44 -23.83
N SER A 212 -2.08 11.50 -23.10
CA SER A 212 -0.97 10.70 -23.63
C SER A 212 -0.86 9.36 -22.89
N ILE A 213 -0.28 8.34 -23.55
CA ILE A 213 0.10 7.06 -22.93
C ILE A 213 1.60 6.87 -23.08
N ASN A 214 2.28 6.74 -21.95
CA ASN A 214 3.73 6.58 -21.86
C ASN A 214 4.04 5.22 -21.25
N TYR A 215 4.75 4.35 -21.95
CA TYR A 215 5.15 3.05 -21.46
C TYR A 215 6.45 3.12 -20.64
N GLY A 216 6.52 2.35 -19.55
CA GLY A 216 7.74 2.14 -18.77
C GLY A 216 7.70 0.78 -18.09
N GLY A 217 8.72 -0.04 -18.29
CA GLY A 217 8.77 -1.43 -17.81
C GLY A 217 9.11 -1.61 -16.33
N ASN A 218 9.51 -0.53 -15.62
CA ASN A 218 9.94 -0.61 -14.22
C ASN A 218 9.80 0.73 -13.48
N LEU A 219 9.96 0.67 -12.16
CA LEU A 219 9.83 1.81 -11.26
C LEU A 219 10.66 3.02 -11.71
N ASN A 220 11.94 2.83 -12.04
CA ASN A 220 12.82 3.94 -12.43
C ASN A 220 12.30 4.65 -13.69
N GLN A 221 11.80 3.90 -14.67
CA GLN A 221 11.23 4.47 -15.89
C GLN A 221 9.93 5.23 -15.61
N TRP A 222 9.05 4.71 -14.74
CA TRP A 222 7.80 5.43 -14.36
C TRP A 222 8.11 6.77 -13.70
N LEU A 223 9.07 6.78 -12.76
CA LEU A 223 9.48 8.01 -12.07
C LEU A 223 10.10 9.02 -13.02
N ASN A 224 11.05 8.58 -13.86
CA ASN A 224 11.67 9.45 -14.87
C ASN A 224 10.62 10.07 -15.82
N THR A 225 9.64 9.26 -16.25
CA THR A 225 8.57 9.74 -17.12
C THR A 225 7.68 10.75 -16.38
N ALA A 226 7.33 10.50 -15.12
CA ALA A 226 6.55 11.44 -14.32
C ALA A 226 7.28 12.79 -14.18
N MET A 227 8.57 12.78 -13.86
CA MET A 227 9.37 14.01 -13.77
C MET A 227 9.40 14.77 -15.10
N LYS A 228 9.57 14.08 -16.24
CA LYS A 228 9.55 14.70 -17.58
C LYS A 228 8.19 15.32 -17.90
N LEU A 229 7.09 14.63 -17.61
CA LEU A 229 5.73 15.15 -17.82
C LEU A 229 5.45 16.41 -16.97
N LEU A 230 6.05 16.48 -15.80
CA LEU A 230 6.02 17.67 -14.93
C LEU A 230 7.04 18.74 -15.33
N LYS A 231 7.78 18.54 -16.44
CA LYS A 231 8.84 19.45 -16.95
C LYS A 231 10.00 19.66 -15.95
N LEU A 232 10.32 18.63 -15.18
CA LEU A 232 11.39 18.64 -14.19
C LEU A 232 12.61 17.87 -14.69
N LYS A 233 13.79 18.20 -14.14
CA LYS A 233 15.01 17.39 -14.39
C LYS A 233 14.80 15.99 -13.80
N SER A 234 15.07 14.96 -14.61
CA SER A 234 14.94 13.58 -14.18
C SER A 234 16.29 13.05 -13.66
N ASN A 235 16.55 13.30 -12.38
CA ASN A 235 17.70 12.74 -11.67
C ASN A 235 17.16 11.87 -10.52
N ILE A 236 16.65 10.67 -10.88
CA ILE A 236 15.93 9.82 -9.95
C ILE A 236 16.87 9.16 -8.96
N THR A 237 16.58 9.35 -7.67
CA THR A 237 17.15 8.59 -6.57
C THR A 237 16.13 7.60 -6.04
N LEU A 238 16.44 6.30 -6.06
CA LEU A 238 15.60 5.28 -5.44
C LEU A 238 15.97 5.12 -3.97
N LYS A 239 15.01 5.31 -3.10
CA LYS A 239 15.16 5.14 -1.65
C LYS A 239 14.66 3.77 -1.21
N ARG A 240 15.33 3.23 -0.21
CA ARG A 240 14.86 2.04 0.51
C ARG A 240 13.58 2.39 1.27
N ILE A 241 12.63 1.48 1.22
CA ILE A 241 11.32 1.63 1.86
C ILE A 241 11.20 0.55 2.92
N PRO A 242 10.74 0.88 4.14
CA PRO A 242 10.49 -0.12 5.17
C PRO A 242 9.64 -1.29 4.63
N GLY A 243 10.06 -2.51 4.91
CA GLY A 243 9.38 -3.72 4.44
C GLY A 243 9.46 -3.96 2.92
N ARG A 244 10.45 -3.39 2.21
CA ARG A 244 10.71 -3.67 0.79
C ARG A 244 12.19 -4.05 0.60
N MET A 245 12.48 -5.34 0.62
CA MET A 245 13.86 -5.86 0.65
C MET A 245 14.70 -5.13 1.70
N GLU A 246 14.11 -4.85 2.83
CA GLU A 246 14.74 -4.17 3.95
C GLU A 246 15.64 -5.14 4.69
N THR A 247 16.90 -4.78 4.88
CA THR A 247 17.89 -5.64 5.53
C THR A 247 18.19 -5.15 6.94
N TYR A 248 18.21 -6.07 7.89
CA TYR A 248 18.60 -5.85 9.28
C TYR A 248 19.35 -7.08 9.78
N GLU A 249 20.65 -6.94 10.09
CA GLU A 249 21.54 -8.07 10.40
C GLU A 249 21.46 -9.17 9.32
N ASN A 250 21.10 -10.39 9.70
CA ASN A 250 20.90 -11.54 8.82
C ASN A 250 19.45 -11.69 8.30
N PHE A 251 18.58 -10.71 8.58
CA PHE A 251 17.20 -10.73 8.14
C PHE A 251 16.99 -9.82 6.94
N THR A 252 16.23 -10.31 5.96
CA THR A 252 15.65 -9.51 4.89
C THR A 252 14.13 -9.52 5.05
N LEU A 253 13.49 -8.35 5.06
CA LEU A 253 12.05 -8.19 5.23
C LEU A 253 11.41 -7.68 3.93
N ASP A 254 10.41 -8.38 3.43
CA ASP A 254 9.64 -7.95 2.27
C ASP A 254 8.14 -8.22 2.44
N THR A 255 7.32 -7.24 2.12
CA THR A 255 5.86 -7.33 2.23
C THR A 255 5.21 -7.94 0.99
N ALA A 256 5.90 -8.72 0.18
CA ALA A 256 5.32 -9.49 -0.91
C ALA A 256 4.24 -10.43 -0.37
N HIS A 257 3.01 -10.33 -0.92
CA HIS A 257 1.81 -10.95 -0.37
C HIS A 257 0.86 -11.51 -1.42
N ASN A 258 1.34 -11.68 -2.65
CA ASN A 258 0.62 -12.35 -3.72
C ASN A 258 1.60 -13.14 -4.60
N PRO A 259 1.13 -14.12 -5.40
CA PRO A 259 2.00 -14.99 -6.20
C PRO A 259 2.95 -14.22 -7.13
N GLN A 260 2.46 -13.17 -7.80
CA GLN A 260 3.29 -12.36 -8.71
C GLN A 260 4.43 -11.66 -7.96
N ALA A 261 4.16 -11.11 -6.76
CA ALA A 261 5.18 -10.45 -5.95
C ALA A 261 6.22 -11.46 -5.43
N ILE A 262 5.80 -12.64 -5.00
CA ILE A 262 6.71 -13.73 -4.58
C ILE A 262 7.60 -14.16 -5.75
N LYS A 263 7.02 -14.45 -6.93
CA LYS A 263 7.79 -14.80 -8.13
C LYS A 263 8.81 -13.71 -8.51
N TYR A 264 8.41 -12.44 -8.42
CA TYR A 264 9.31 -11.32 -8.69
C TYR A 264 10.44 -11.23 -7.66
N LEU A 265 10.16 -11.43 -6.38
CA LEU A 265 11.15 -11.41 -5.31
C LEU A 265 12.27 -12.42 -5.56
N PHE A 266 11.93 -13.63 -5.96
CA PHE A 266 12.88 -14.70 -6.22
C PHE A 266 13.42 -14.74 -7.66
N SER A 267 12.99 -13.85 -8.54
CA SER A 267 13.61 -13.72 -9.88
C SER A 267 15.06 -13.22 -9.84
N LYS A 268 15.47 -12.65 -8.69
CA LYS A 268 16.85 -12.27 -8.39
C LYS A 268 17.43 -13.37 -7.51
N SER A 269 18.48 -14.03 -7.97
CA SER A 269 19.13 -15.14 -7.25
C SER A 269 19.58 -14.68 -5.85
N VAL A 270 18.78 -14.98 -4.86
CA VAL A 270 19.10 -14.74 -3.44
C VAL A 270 18.88 -16.05 -2.71
N ASN A 271 19.89 -16.51 -2.00
CA ASN A 271 19.82 -17.72 -1.21
C ASN A 271 19.56 -17.39 0.25
N TYR A 272 18.49 -17.92 0.80
CA TYR A 272 18.17 -17.89 2.23
C TYR A 272 18.18 -19.30 2.78
N GLU A 273 18.58 -19.45 4.06
CA GLU A 273 18.46 -20.73 4.76
C GLU A 273 17.03 -20.95 5.27
N PHE A 274 16.38 -19.87 5.68
CA PHE A 274 15.01 -19.88 6.19
C PHE A 274 14.12 -18.84 5.52
N ILE A 275 12.82 -19.18 5.44
CA ILE A 275 11.77 -18.24 5.08
C ILE A 275 10.73 -18.24 6.21
N VAL A 276 10.63 -17.12 6.95
CA VAL A 276 9.54 -16.86 7.89
C VAL A 276 8.32 -16.41 7.10
N LEU A 277 7.24 -17.20 7.15
CA LEU A 277 6.07 -17.03 6.30
C LEU A 277 4.79 -16.87 7.10
N GLY A 278 4.09 -15.74 6.90
CA GLY A 278 2.75 -15.51 7.42
C GLY A 278 1.85 -14.91 6.34
N ILE A 279 0.74 -15.57 6.02
CA ILE A 279 -0.12 -15.23 4.87
C ILE A 279 -1.56 -14.99 5.32
N MET A 280 -2.24 -14.05 4.67
CA MET A 280 -3.64 -13.75 4.88
C MET A 280 -4.55 -14.77 4.17
N LYS A 281 -5.72 -15.13 4.78
CA LYS A 281 -6.65 -16.14 4.26
C LYS A 281 -7.23 -15.83 2.87
N ASP A 282 -7.27 -14.53 2.51
CA ASP A 282 -7.80 -14.07 1.23
C ASP A 282 -6.83 -14.20 0.05
N LYS A 283 -5.63 -14.74 0.28
CA LYS A 283 -4.59 -14.90 -0.75
C LYS A 283 -4.51 -16.33 -1.27
N ASP A 284 -4.00 -16.47 -2.49
CA ASP A 284 -3.69 -17.77 -3.06
C ASP A 284 -2.42 -18.34 -2.43
N ILE A 285 -2.61 -19.03 -1.30
CA ILE A 285 -1.52 -19.56 -0.48
C ILE A 285 -0.74 -20.63 -1.25
N GLU A 286 -1.44 -21.50 -1.99
CA GLU A 286 -0.80 -22.58 -2.73
C GLU A 286 0.14 -22.04 -3.81
N GLU A 287 -0.33 -21.08 -4.62
CA GLU A 287 0.51 -20.46 -5.65
C GLU A 287 1.65 -19.61 -5.05
N MET A 288 1.45 -19.02 -3.87
CA MET A 288 2.52 -18.33 -3.15
C MET A 288 3.60 -19.30 -2.68
N VAL A 289 3.23 -20.46 -2.12
CA VAL A 289 4.17 -21.51 -1.69
C VAL A 289 4.93 -22.10 -2.89
N ASP A 290 4.25 -22.31 -4.04
CA ASP A 290 4.91 -22.75 -5.28
C ASP A 290 5.95 -21.76 -5.80
N GLY A 291 5.74 -20.48 -5.55
CA GLY A 291 6.69 -19.43 -5.94
C GLY A 291 7.93 -19.30 -5.05
N LEU A 292 7.99 -20.01 -3.91
CA LEU A 292 9.15 -20.00 -3.03
C LEU A 292 10.29 -20.91 -3.58
N PRO A 293 11.57 -20.60 -3.32
CA PRO A 293 12.69 -21.41 -3.79
C PRO A 293 12.68 -22.81 -3.17
N GLU A 294 13.14 -23.81 -3.94
CA GLU A 294 13.33 -25.16 -3.44
C GLU A 294 14.50 -25.24 -2.46
N GLY A 295 14.49 -26.25 -1.58
CA GLY A 295 15.58 -26.51 -0.63
C GLY A 295 15.63 -25.60 0.60
N VAL A 296 14.83 -24.54 0.64
CA VAL A 296 14.73 -23.63 1.80
C VAL A 296 13.73 -24.17 2.82
N GLU A 297 14.04 -24.10 4.12
CA GLU A 297 13.10 -24.45 5.17
C GLU A 297 12.13 -23.31 5.47
N ILE A 298 10.83 -23.58 5.37
CA ILE A 298 9.75 -22.59 5.62
C ILE A 298 9.37 -22.66 7.09
N LEU A 299 9.33 -21.49 7.74
CA LEU A 299 8.89 -21.30 9.11
C LEU A 299 7.52 -20.61 9.08
N ALA A 300 6.45 -21.39 9.05
CA ALA A 300 5.08 -20.91 9.00
C ALA A 300 4.66 -20.34 10.35
N CYS A 301 4.11 -19.10 10.38
CA CYS A 301 3.80 -18.39 11.60
C CYS A 301 2.31 -18.03 11.71
N ASN A 302 1.77 -18.10 12.94
CA ASN A 302 0.56 -17.38 13.29
C ASN A 302 0.87 -15.86 13.32
N LEU A 303 -0.10 -15.06 12.90
CA LEU A 303 -0.05 -13.61 13.00
C LEU A 303 -1.12 -13.13 13.99
N ASN A 304 -0.89 -11.98 14.58
CA ASN A 304 -1.82 -11.36 15.53
C ASN A 304 -3.04 -10.73 14.82
N THR A 305 -3.70 -11.52 13.99
CA THR A 305 -4.93 -11.15 13.31
C THR A 305 -5.76 -12.38 12.93
N GLU A 306 -7.07 -12.35 13.15
CA GLU A 306 -7.99 -13.43 12.78
C GLU A 306 -8.08 -13.68 11.26
N ARG A 307 -7.59 -12.73 10.46
CA ARG A 307 -7.57 -12.81 9.00
C ARG A 307 -6.43 -13.63 8.43
N SER A 308 -5.44 -13.98 9.24
CA SER A 308 -4.33 -14.81 8.78
C SER A 308 -4.70 -16.28 8.75
N SER A 309 -4.09 -17.02 7.84
CA SER A 309 -4.05 -18.49 7.94
C SER A 309 -3.22 -18.89 9.14
N SER A 310 -3.61 -19.98 9.80
CA SER A 310 -2.83 -20.50 10.91
C SER A 310 -1.53 -21.12 10.42
N SER A 311 -0.52 -21.15 11.28
CA SER A 311 0.76 -21.81 11.00
C SER A 311 0.59 -23.30 10.68
N LYS A 312 -0.43 -23.94 11.26
CA LYS A 312 -0.77 -25.34 11.00
C LYS A 312 -1.34 -25.55 9.59
N GLU A 313 -2.25 -24.67 9.14
CA GLU A 313 -2.80 -24.70 7.78
C GLU A 313 -1.68 -24.45 6.75
N LEU A 314 -0.83 -23.45 6.98
CA LEU A 314 0.32 -23.19 6.10
C LEU A 314 1.25 -24.39 6.02
N LYS A 315 1.54 -25.02 7.17
CA LYS A 315 2.37 -26.24 7.20
C LYS A 315 1.75 -27.37 6.41
N GLN A 316 0.44 -27.62 6.55
CA GLN A 316 -0.26 -28.67 5.78
C GLN A 316 -0.17 -28.44 4.26
N ILE A 317 -0.27 -27.19 3.80
CA ILE A 317 -0.11 -26.83 2.38
C ILE A 317 1.33 -27.08 1.94
N CYS A 318 2.31 -26.66 2.73
CA CYS A 318 3.72 -26.93 2.44
C CYS A 318 4.03 -28.41 2.37
N ASP A 319 3.54 -29.22 3.31
CA ASP A 319 3.74 -30.66 3.36
C ASP A 319 3.14 -31.34 2.11
N LYS A 320 1.91 -30.96 1.70
CA LYS A 320 1.28 -31.48 0.46
C LYS A 320 2.10 -31.17 -0.79
N LYS A 321 2.84 -30.06 -0.79
CA LYS A 321 3.72 -29.63 -1.90
C LYS A 321 5.16 -30.15 -1.75
N GLY A 322 5.43 -31.04 -0.79
CA GLY A 322 6.75 -31.62 -0.55
C GLY A 322 7.78 -30.62 -0.02
N ARG A 323 7.32 -29.49 0.58
CA ARG A 323 8.18 -28.44 1.09
C ARG A 323 8.52 -28.68 2.57
N LYS A 324 9.79 -28.53 2.93
CA LYS A 324 10.22 -28.59 4.32
C LYS A 324 9.64 -27.42 5.12
N CYS A 325 8.79 -27.71 6.12
CA CYS A 325 8.10 -26.67 6.85
C CYS A 325 7.94 -26.99 8.35
N LYS A 326 8.15 -25.97 9.19
CA LYS A 326 7.84 -25.99 10.62
C LYS A 326 6.81 -24.93 10.97
N ALA A 327 5.89 -25.24 11.89
CA ALA A 327 4.88 -24.31 12.38
C ALA A 327 5.33 -23.66 13.69
N PHE A 328 5.10 -22.34 13.80
CA PHE A 328 5.40 -21.51 14.96
C PHE A 328 4.17 -20.72 15.41
N ASP A 329 4.05 -20.49 16.72
CA ASP A 329 2.92 -19.77 17.30
C ASP A 329 3.01 -18.25 17.07
N SER A 330 4.17 -17.74 16.64
CA SER A 330 4.36 -16.30 16.33
C SER A 330 5.59 -16.09 15.44
N VAL A 331 5.63 -14.94 14.79
CA VAL A 331 6.79 -14.46 14.02
C VAL A 331 8.02 -14.34 14.94
N LYS A 332 7.84 -13.85 16.18
CA LYS A 332 8.90 -13.78 17.18
C LYS A 332 9.59 -15.12 17.42
N ASN A 333 8.81 -16.19 17.63
CA ASN A 333 9.36 -17.52 17.93
C ASN A 333 10.13 -18.08 16.73
N ALA A 334 9.67 -17.83 15.50
CA ALA A 334 10.39 -18.20 14.28
C ALA A 334 11.71 -17.42 14.13
N ILE A 335 11.74 -16.13 14.41
CA ILE A 335 12.97 -15.31 14.37
C ILE A 335 13.99 -15.82 15.39
N ILE A 336 13.56 -16.13 16.62
CA ILE A 336 14.45 -16.71 17.63
C ILE A 336 15.03 -18.05 17.17
N TYR A 337 14.23 -18.88 16.50
CA TYR A 337 14.69 -20.15 15.92
C TYR A 337 15.73 -19.97 14.82
N CYS A 338 15.61 -18.92 13.99
CA CYS A 338 16.56 -18.63 12.90
C CYS A 338 17.99 -18.38 13.41
N GLY A 339 18.14 -17.77 14.59
CA GLY A 339 19.45 -17.39 15.12
C GLY A 339 20.21 -16.46 14.17
N LYS A 340 21.40 -16.86 13.74
CA LYS A 340 22.27 -16.06 12.85
C LYS A 340 22.19 -16.49 11.36
N LYS A 341 21.21 -17.29 11.00
CA LYS A 341 21.07 -17.80 9.63
C LYS A 341 20.37 -16.79 8.72
N ASP A 342 20.84 -16.67 7.49
CA ASP A 342 20.23 -15.78 6.50
C ASP A 342 18.77 -16.12 6.26
N THR A 343 17.90 -15.18 6.60
CA THR A 343 16.47 -15.41 6.67
C THR A 343 15.67 -14.34 5.94
N LEU A 344 14.75 -14.76 5.09
CA LEU A 344 13.73 -13.89 4.52
C LEU A 344 12.45 -13.93 5.37
N ILE A 345 11.90 -12.76 5.67
CA ILE A 345 10.61 -12.59 6.36
C ILE A 345 9.61 -12.03 5.35
N VAL A 346 8.53 -12.79 5.03
CA VAL A 346 7.67 -12.47 3.89
C VAL A 346 6.25 -13.01 4.08
N GLY A 347 5.33 -12.62 3.18
CA GLY A 347 3.98 -13.16 3.04
C GLY A 347 2.86 -12.18 3.37
N SER A 348 3.11 -11.18 4.20
CA SER A 348 2.14 -10.11 4.48
C SER A 348 2.79 -8.87 5.12
N PHE A 349 2.06 -7.76 5.13
CA PHE A 349 2.44 -6.58 5.92
C PHE A 349 2.49 -6.90 7.41
N TYR A 350 1.57 -7.72 7.91
CA TYR A 350 1.54 -8.13 9.32
C TYR A 350 2.78 -8.92 9.73
N THR A 351 3.23 -9.87 8.89
CA THR A 351 4.46 -10.63 9.15
C THR A 351 5.66 -9.71 9.31
N VAL A 352 5.79 -8.75 8.40
CA VAL A 352 6.88 -7.77 8.41
C VAL A 352 6.75 -6.82 9.59
N SER A 353 5.55 -6.33 9.91
CA SER A 353 5.30 -5.44 11.05
C SER A 353 5.70 -6.11 12.38
N GLU A 354 5.22 -7.34 12.64
CA GLU A 354 5.55 -8.08 13.85
C GLU A 354 7.06 -8.39 13.95
N ALA A 355 7.71 -8.67 12.80
CA ALA A 355 9.15 -8.87 12.77
C ALA A 355 9.91 -7.58 13.12
N ARG A 356 9.55 -6.44 12.52
CA ARG A 356 10.18 -5.15 12.79
C ARG A 356 10.03 -4.73 14.25
N GLU A 357 8.85 -4.96 14.84
CA GLU A 357 8.59 -4.71 16.26
C GLU A 357 9.50 -5.56 17.15
N HIS A 358 9.59 -6.88 16.88
CA HIS A 358 10.45 -7.76 17.64
C HIS A 358 11.93 -7.39 17.52
N LEU A 359 12.39 -7.06 16.32
CA LEU A 359 13.77 -6.65 16.02
C LEU A 359 14.06 -5.20 16.46
N ARG A 360 13.08 -4.46 16.98
CA ARG A 360 13.17 -3.06 17.40
C ARG A 360 13.75 -2.14 16.32
N MET A 361 13.33 -2.36 15.07
CA MET A 361 13.76 -1.54 13.94
C MET A 361 13.13 -0.14 14.01
N ASP A 362 13.82 0.87 13.46
CA ASP A 362 13.31 2.25 13.48
C ASP A 362 11.87 2.38 12.96
N GLY A 363 11.08 3.18 13.66
CA GLY A 363 9.68 3.45 13.29
C GLY A 363 8.68 2.36 13.70
N TYR A 364 9.08 1.38 14.52
CA TYR A 364 8.14 0.36 15.04
C TYR A 364 7.23 0.87 16.15
N SER A 365 7.60 1.95 16.81
CA SER A 365 6.80 2.56 17.89
C SER A 365 6.36 3.97 17.49
N GLU A 366 5.11 4.27 17.73
CA GLU A 366 4.52 5.57 17.41
C GLU A 366 4.54 6.56 18.59
N LEU A 367 4.66 6.05 19.82
CA LEU A 367 4.49 6.81 21.07
C LEU A 367 5.66 6.60 22.02
#